data_f9a4d26c1e584342ede406a2990b6f6d
#
_entry.id   f9a4d26c1e584342ede406a2990b6f6d
#
_cell.length_a   1.000
_cell.length_b   1.000
_cell.length_c   1.000
_cell.angle_alpha   90.00
_cell.angle_beta   90.00
_cell.angle_gamma   90.00
#
_symmetry.space_group_name_H-M   'P 1'
#
loop_
_entity.id
_entity.type
_entity.pdbx_description
1 polymer ?
#
loop_
_entity_poly.entity_id
_entity_poly.type
_entity_poly.pdbx_seq_one_letter_code
_entity_poly.pdbx_strand_id
1 'polypeptide(L)'
;MKKLALLTIASFSLMSMNRRPIPVCPDDCNAQLSPVEFDECNPETNGAQVAKVYLTNIGNPLVDWTDPIEWQGRLNNLAPNADSIITLHVIGSKPIPTSNEKDISLGRKVTGAKTHVLTVKIDETNAVNHEFLRVNECGGNYLMWYETLDGKLYGGTEGIEAALLLDLNIPESSDEITIFEGKFEWKAKFTEERIDSPIA
;
A
#
# COMPACT_ATOMS: atom_id res chain seq x y z
N MET A 1 -67.77 13.96 11.87
CA MET A 1 -66.41 14.55 11.68
C MET A 1 -65.40 13.46 12.06
N LYS A 2 -64.87 12.76 11.07
CA LYS A 2 -63.88 11.68 11.31
C LYS A 2 -62.48 12.26 11.17
N LYS A 3 -61.69 12.22 12.24
CA LYS A 3 -60.28 12.64 12.21
C LYS A 3 -59.43 11.49 11.62
N LEU A 4 -58.82 11.75 10.50
CA LEU A 4 -57.86 10.87 9.86
C LEU A 4 -56.50 11.11 10.54
N ALA A 5 -55.95 10.06 11.20
CA ALA A 5 -54.61 10.07 11.77
C ALA A 5 -53.65 9.65 10.68
N LEU A 6 -52.75 10.55 10.30
CA LEU A 6 -51.66 10.27 9.38
C LEU A 6 -50.55 9.52 10.14
N LEU A 7 -50.35 8.24 9.81
CA LEU A 7 -49.20 7.46 10.30
C LEU A 7 -48.00 7.76 9.39
N THR A 8 -47.04 8.53 9.90
CA THR A 8 -45.73 8.71 9.26
C THR A 8 -44.86 7.51 9.58
N ILE A 9 -44.64 6.67 8.58
CA ILE A 9 -43.68 5.57 8.65
C ILE A 9 -42.27 6.18 8.44
N ALA A 10 -41.52 6.28 9.54
CA ALA A 10 -40.09 6.62 9.47
C ALA A 10 -39.35 5.40 8.91
N SER A 11 -38.92 5.48 7.66
CA SER A 11 -38.02 4.52 7.05
C SER A 11 -36.63 4.65 7.66
N PHE A 12 -36.31 3.75 8.56
CA PHE A 12 -34.93 3.54 9.03
C PHE A 12 -34.12 2.96 7.89
N SER A 13 -33.33 3.80 7.23
CA SER A 13 -32.27 3.32 6.35
C SER A 13 -31.23 2.60 7.19
N LEU A 14 -31.26 1.27 7.15
CA LEU A 14 -30.13 0.45 7.61
C LEU A 14 -28.92 0.81 6.75
N MET A 15 -28.04 1.67 7.27
CA MET A 15 -26.69 1.78 6.76
C MET A 15 -26.04 0.39 6.90
N SER A 16 -25.92 -0.29 5.78
CA SER A 16 -25.08 -1.47 5.64
C SER A 16 -23.65 -1.03 5.96
N MET A 17 -23.22 -1.25 7.19
CA MET A 17 -21.80 -1.20 7.51
C MET A 17 -21.14 -2.30 6.71
N ASN A 18 -20.48 -1.93 5.62
CA ASN A 18 -19.52 -2.78 4.92
C ASN A 18 -18.46 -3.22 5.93
N ARG A 19 -18.72 -4.33 6.59
CA ARG A 19 -17.68 -4.99 7.40
C ARG A 19 -16.66 -5.52 6.40
N ARG A 20 -15.49 -4.90 6.39
CA ARG A 20 -14.33 -5.40 5.65
C ARG A 20 -14.18 -6.89 5.99
N PRO A 21 -13.99 -7.77 4.99
CA PRO A 21 -13.71 -9.16 5.29
C PRO A 21 -12.40 -9.19 6.09
N ILE A 22 -12.50 -9.56 7.35
CA ILE A 22 -11.31 -9.82 8.16
C ILE A 22 -10.64 -11.03 7.50
N PRO A 23 -9.38 -10.94 7.05
CA PRO A 23 -8.69 -12.10 6.52
C PRO A 23 -8.68 -13.19 7.60
N VAL A 24 -9.42 -14.25 7.36
CA VAL A 24 -9.55 -15.37 8.27
C VAL A 24 -8.25 -16.15 8.21
N CYS A 25 -7.49 -16.16 9.29
CA CYS A 25 -6.47 -17.20 9.44
C CYS A 25 -7.18 -18.55 9.36
N PRO A 26 -6.64 -19.55 8.67
CA PRO A 26 -7.16 -20.89 8.73
C PRO A 26 -7.33 -21.28 10.21
N ASP A 27 -8.54 -21.65 10.60
CA ASP A 27 -8.85 -21.98 12.00
C ASP A 27 -8.17 -23.30 12.46
N ASP A 28 -7.57 -24.02 11.53
CA ASP A 28 -6.87 -25.27 11.80
C ASP A 28 -5.39 -25.03 12.06
N CYS A 29 -4.96 -25.43 13.27
CA CYS A 29 -3.52 -25.59 13.58
C CYS A 29 -2.83 -26.62 12.66
N ASN A 30 -3.59 -27.37 11.89
CA ASN A 30 -3.18 -28.33 10.88
C ASN A 30 -3.38 -27.76 9.47
N ALA A 31 -3.14 -26.46 9.25
CA ALA A 31 -3.17 -25.89 7.91
C ALA A 31 -2.37 -26.78 6.97
N GLN A 32 -3.04 -27.38 5.99
CA GLN A 32 -2.39 -28.21 4.99
C GLN A 32 -1.40 -27.33 4.23
N LEU A 33 -0.14 -27.76 4.18
CA LEU A 33 0.87 -27.06 3.41
C LEU A 33 0.46 -27.05 1.94
N SER A 34 0.38 -25.86 1.36
CA SER A 34 0.20 -25.71 -0.08
C SER A 34 1.45 -26.24 -0.80
N PRO A 35 1.30 -26.86 -1.98
CA PRO A 35 2.44 -27.28 -2.75
C PRO A 35 3.31 -26.08 -3.13
N VAL A 36 4.62 -26.28 -3.12
CA VAL A 36 5.60 -25.31 -3.63
C VAL A 36 6.10 -25.85 -4.95
N GLU A 37 5.98 -25.05 -6.00
CA GLU A 37 6.48 -25.41 -7.32
C GLU A 37 7.97 -25.06 -7.41
N PHE A 38 8.72 -25.95 -8.04
CA PHE A 38 10.13 -25.77 -8.35
C PHE A 38 10.39 -26.26 -9.78
N ASP A 39 10.78 -25.34 -10.64
CA ASP A 39 11.19 -25.64 -12.02
C ASP A 39 12.71 -25.52 -12.12
N GLU A 40 13.40 -26.65 -12.33
CA GLU A 40 14.85 -26.70 -12.47
C GLU A 40 15.34 -26.07 -13.78
N CYS A 41 14.51 -26.11 -14.82
CA CYS A 41 14.93 -25.73 -16.18
C CYS A 41 14.57 -24.29 -16.52
N ASN A 42 13.48 -23.77 -15.95
CA ASN A 42 12.97 -22.45 -16.26
C ASN A 42 12.36 -21.78 -15.02
N PRO A 43 13.18 -21.43 -14.00
CA PRO A 43 12.69 -20.83 -12.79
C PRO A 43 12.08 -19.46 -13.06
N GLU A 44 10.84 -19.24 -12.61
CA GLU A 44 10.23 -17.91 -12.62
C GLU A 44 10.80 -17.08 -11.48
N THR A 45 11.64 -16.11 -11.81
CA THR A 45 12.23 -15.17 -10.84
C THR A 45 11.69 -13.77 -11.06
N ASN A 46 11.35 -13.09 -9.98
CA ASN A 46 10.86 -11.71 -10.05
C ASN A 46 12.01 -10.73 -9.82
N GLY A 47 11.96 -9.57 -10.49
CA GLY A 47 12.91 -8.48 -10.30
C GLY A 47 12.90 -7.95 -8.86
N ALA A 48 14.07 -7.76 -8.28
CA ALA A 48 14.21 -7.48 -6.85
C ALA A 48 13.93 -6.02 -6.47
N GLN A 49 13.99 -5.08 -7.42
CA GLN A 49 13.92 -3.63 -7.13
C GLN A 49 12.51 -3.11 -7.26
N VAL A 50 12.07 -2.30 -6.28
CA VAL A 50 10.87 -1.48 -6.43
C VAL A 50 11.23 -0.25 -7.27
N ALA A 51 10.48 -0.06 -8.37
CA ALA A 51 10.73 0.99 -9.36
C ALA A 51 9.75 2.16 -9.23
N LYS A 52 8.51 1.88 -8.83
CA LYS A 52 7.48 2.91 -8.69
C LYS A 52 6.68 2.71 -7.41
N VAL A 53 6.28 3.84 -6.83
CA VAL A 53 5.32 3.88 -5.74
C VAL A 53 4.18 4.81 -6.14
N TYR A 54 2.96 4.33 -6.00
CA TYR A 54 1.73 5.05 -6.29
C TYR A 54 1.10 5.48 -4.98
N LEU A 55 0.79 6.77 -4.85
CA LEU A 55 0.26 7.36 -3.62
C LEU A 55 -1.06 8.07 -3.86
N THR A 56 -1.99 7.91 -2.95
CA THR A 56 -3.21 8.73 -2.87
C THR A 56 -3.56 9.05 -1.42
N ASN A 57 -4.43 10.02 -1.22
CA ASN A 57 -4.91 10.37 0.11
C ASN A 57 -5.70 9.23 0.76
N ILE A 58 -5.61 9.13 2.09
CA ILE A 58 -6.40 8.19 2.87
C ILE A 58 -7.89 8.42 2.60
N GLY A 59 -8.63 7.32 2.44
CA GLY A 59 -10.06 7.34 2.17
C GLY A 59 -10.44 7.23 0.70
N ASN A 60 -9.46 7.24 -0.20
CA ASN A 60 -9.67 7.11 -1.65
C ASN A 60 -9.06 5.81 -2.21
N PRO A 61 -9.47 4.62 -1.73
CA PRO A 61 -9.00 3.35 -2.29
C PRO A 61 -9.46 3.21 -3.75
N LEU A 62 -8.90 2.24 -4.44
CA LEU A 62 -9.39 1.82 -5.75
C LEU A 62 -10.69 1.04 -5.58
N VAL A 63 -11.55 1.08 -6.57
CA VAL A 63 -12.74 0.22 -6.62
C VAL A 63 -12.33 -1.16 -7.11
N ASP A 64 -11.49 -1.19 -8.15
CA ASP A 64 -10.90 -2.41 -8.69
C ASP A 64 -9.45 -2.14 -9.13
N TRP A 65 -8.50 -2.59 -8.33
CA TRP A 65 -7.08 -2.39 -8.62
C TRP A 65 -6.55 -3.19 -9.82
N THR A 66 -7.36 -4.06 -10.40
CA THR A 66 -7.05 -4.79 -11.64
C THR A 66 -7.54 -4.06 -12.89
N ASP A 67 -8.35 -3.01 -12.74
CA ASP A 67 -8.90 -2.24 -13.86
C ASP A 67 -7.91 -1.15 -14.36
N PRO A 68 -7.32 -1.30 -15.56
CA PRO A 68 -6.41 -0.31 -16.12
C PRO A 68 -7.07 1.05 -16.37
N ILE A 69 -8.39 1.08 -16.62
CA ILE A 69 -9.13 2.32 -16.90
C ILE A 69 -9.21 3.18 -15.64
N GLU A 70 -9.48 2.56 -14.49
CA GLU A 70 -9.50 3.28 -13.21
C GLU A 70 -8.13 3.90 -12.89
N TRP A 71 -7.04 3.13 -13.07
CA TRP A 71 -5.70 3.63 -12.89
C TRP A 71 -5.39 4.82 -13.81
N GLN A 72 -5.64 4.68 -15.11
CA GLN A 72 -5.37 5.74 -16.09
C GLN A 72 -6.16 7.02 -15.78
N GLY A 73 -7.41 6.88 -15.38
CA GLY A 73 -8.26 8.01 -14.99
C GLY A 73 -7.74 8.78 -13.79
N ARG A 74 -7.11 8.10 -12.84
CA ARG A 74 -6.59 8.71 -11.60
C ARG A 74 -5.13 9.17 -11.70
N LEU A 75 -4.30 8.50 -12.49
CA LEU A 75 -2.90 8.85 -12.74
C LEU A 75 -2.73 10.07 -13.64
N ASN A 76 -3.57 10.21 -14.67
CA ASN A 76 -3.48 11.25 -15.69
C ASN A 76 -4.36 12.48 -15.40
N ASN A 77 -4.72 12.69 -14.16
CA ASN A 77 -5.56 13.82 -13.79
C ASN A 77 -4.77 15.14 -13.87
N LEU A 78 -5.04 15.94 -14.91
CA LEU A 78 -4.41 17.25 -15.15
C LEU A 78 -4.79 18.30 -14.08
N ALA A 79 -5.89 18.09 -13.37
CA ALA A 79 -6.31 18.90 -12.24
C ALA A 79 -6.34 18.03 -10.99
N PRO A 80 -5.25 17.91 -10.24
CA PRO A 80 -5.17 17.05 -9.08
C PRO A 80 -6.31 17.31 -8.09
N ASN A 81 -6.99 16.25 -7.71
CA ASN A 81 -8.07 16.25 -6.71
C ASN A 81 -7.76 15.21 -5.62
N ALA A 82 -8.70 15.04 -4.69
CA ALA A 82 -8.51 14.09 -3.59
C ALA A 82 -8.31 12.64 -4.05
N ASP A 83 -8.83 12.28 -5.23
CA ASP A 83 -8.78 10.92 -5.79
C ASP A 83 -7.56 10.69 -6.69
N SER A 84 -6.77 11.72 -6.97
CA SER A 84 -5.60 11.61 -7.83
C SER A 84 -4.55 10.67 -7.21
N ILE A 85 -3.92 9.89 -8.07
CA ILE A 85 -2.78 9.04 -7.72
C ILE A 85 -1.51 9.67 -8.24
N ILE A 86 -0.55 9.88 -7.36
CA ILE A 86 0.78 10.40 -7.68
C ILE A 86 1.72 9.22 -7.87
N THR A 87 2.53 9.24 -8.92
CA THR A 87 3.57 8.25 -9.16
C THR A 87 4.93 8.81 -8.71
N LEU A 88 5.60 8.08 -7.83
CA LEU A 88 6.99 8.31 -7.48
C LEU A 88 7.86 7.28 -8.18
N HIS A 89 8.80 7.72 -8.99
CA HIS A 89 9.85 6.87 -9.54
C HIS A 89 10.96 6.75 -8.50
N VAL A 90 11.26 5.52 -8.11
CA VAL A 90 12.15 5.27 -6.96
C VAL A 90 13.14 4.16 -7.23
N ILE A 91 14.23 4.19 -6.50
CA ILE A 91 15.12 3.04 -6.30
C ILE A 91 14.77 2.50 -4.91
N GLY A 92 13.93 1.47 -4.88
CA GLY A 92 13.35 1.00 -3.63
C GLY A 92 13.72 -0.43 -3.28
N SER A 93 13.69 -0.74 -1.98
CA SER A 93 13.85 -2.09 -1.46
C SER A 93 12.94 -2.35 -0.28
N LYS A 94 12.37 -3.56 -0.22
CA LYS A 94 11.51 -4.02 0.87
C LYS A 94 12.18 -5.17 1.61
N PRO A 95 12.84 -4.91 2.74
CA PRO A 95 13.44 -5.96 3.56
C PRO A 95 12.37 -6.85 4.21
N ILE A 96 12.81 -7.96 4.78
CA ILE A 96 11.93 -8.86 5.55
C ILE A 96 11.34 -8.08 6.73
N PRO A 97 10.00 -8.10 6.93
CA PRO A 97 9.37 -7.36 8.00
C PRO A 97 9.75 -7.88 9.39
N THR A 98 9.86 -6.99 10.35
CA THR A 98 10.12 -7.34 11.73
C THR A 98 8.87 -7.93 12.37
N SER A 99 8.98 -9.14 12.91
CA SER A 99 7.89 -9.85 13.58
C SER A 99 7.84 -9.52 15.06
N ASN A 100 6.67 -9.19 15.58
CA ASN A 100 6.42 -9.06 17.01
C ASN A 100 5.77 -10.34 17.52
N GLU A 101 6.58 -11.19 18.17
CA GLU A 101 6.09 -12.37 18.85
C GLU A 101 5.76 -12.05 20.29
N LYS A 102 4.64 -12.57 20.78
CA LYS A 102 4.25 -12.50 22.19
C LYS A 102 4.10 -13.90 22.75
N ASP A 103 4.76 -14.14 23.87
CA ASP A 103 4.55 -15.35 24.65
C ASP A 103 3.20 -15.26 25.38
N ILE A 104 2.40 -16.29 25.22
CA ILE A 104 1.12 -16.44 25.93
C ILE A 104 1.17 -17.67 26.83
N SER A 105 0.10 -17.92 27.61
CA SER A 105 0.03 -19.03 28.55
C SER A 105 0.43 -20.38 27.92
N LEU A 106 1.05 -21.23 28.70
CA LEU A 106 1.50 -22.59 28.33
C LEU A 106 2.62 -22.62 27.27
N GLY A 107 3.49 -21.59 27.21
CA GLY A 107 4.63 -21.55 26.30
C GLY A 107 4.26 -21.40 24.82
N ARG A 108 3.02 -21.04 24.52
CA ARG A 108 2.57 -20.76 23.15
C ARG A 108 3.02 -19.37 22.72
N LYS A 109 3.40 -19.21 21.46
CA LYS A 109 3.74 -17.93 20.86
C LYS A 109 2.63 -17.49 19.88
N VAL A 110 2.31 -16.22 19.93
CA VAL A 110 1.41 -15.58 18.96
C VAL A 110 2.17 -14.52 18.20
N THR A 111 2.20 -14.65 16.90
CA THR A 111 2.76 -13.63 16.01
C THR A 111 1.73 -12.50 15.85
N GLY A 112 2.08 -11.31 16.31
CA GLY A 112 1.29 -10.10 16.14
C GLY A 112 1.43 -9.51 14.73
N ALA A 113 1.01 -8.25 14.57
CA ALA A 113 1.26 -7.49 13.35
C ALA A 113 2.77 -7.31 13.18
N LYS A 114 3.24 -7.50 11.94
CA LYS A 114 4.62 -7.25 11.54
C LYS A 114 4.78 -5.78 11.15
N THR A 115 5.94 -5.21 11.43
CA THR A 115 6.31 -3.89 10.91
C THR A 115 7.02 -4.08 9.58
N HIS A 116 6.42 -3.56 8.53
CA HIS A 116 6.95 -3.55 7.17
C HIS A 116 7.58 -2.19 6.90
N VAL A 117 8.67 -2.20 6.15
CA VAL A 117 9.38 -1.00 5.73
C VAL A 117 9.72 -1.13 4.25
N LEU A 118 9.39 -0.11 3.47
CA LEU A 118 9.85 0.06 2.10
C LEU A 118 10.78 1.27 2.07
N THR A 119 12.07 1.05 1.90
CA THR A 119 13.04 2.13 1.74
C THR A 119 13.03 2.60 0.30
N VAL A 120 13.10 3.92 0.10
CA VAL A 120 13.04 4.54 -1.22
C VAL A 120 14.09 5.63 -1.36
N LYS A 121 14.63 5.74 -2.58
CA LYS A 121 15.53 6.82 -3.01
C LYS A 121 14.95 7.43 -4.27
N ILE A 122 14.89 8.75 -4.33
CA ILE A 122 14.47 9.51 -5.49
C ILE A 122 15.68 10.35 -5.90
N ASP A 123 16.19 10.09 -7.10
CA ASP A 123 17.39 10.74 -7.65
C ASP A 123 17.07 12.03 -8.40
N GLU A 124 15.81 12.25 -8.76
CA GLU A 124 15.37 13.45 -9.43
C GLU A 124 15.00 14.56 -8.43
N THR A 125 15.90 15.50 -8.19
CA THR A 125 15.78 16.58 -7.19
C THR A 125 15.37 17.93 -7.81
N ASN A 126 14.45 17.91 -8.78
CA ASN A 126 13.92 19.13 -9.39
C ASN A 126 13.03 19.93 -8.41
N ALA A 127 12.65 21.15 -8.81
CA ALA A 127 11.89 22.06 -7.96
C ALA A 127 10.49 21.48 -7.55
N VAL A 128 9.87 20.68 -8.43
CA VAL A 128 8.56 20.07 -8.16
C VAL A 128 8.70 18.99 -7.08
N ASN A 129 9.71 18.13 -7.22
CA ASN A 129 9.98 17.07 -6.24
C ASN A 129 10.45 17.65 -4.89
N HIS A 130 11.18 18.78 -4.94
CA HIS A 130 11.55 19.49 -3.71
C HIS A 130 10.32 20.08 -2.99
N GLU A 131 9.35 20.62 -3.72
CA GLU A 131 8.11 21.10 -3.11
C GLU A 131 7.26 19.94 -2.56
N PHE A 132 7.22 18.79 -3.25
CA PHE A 132 6.61 17.57 -2.72
C PHE A 132 7.27 17.16 -1.39
N LEU A 133 8.60 17.19 -1.29
CA LEU A 133 9.31 16.92 -0.05
C LEU A 133 8.85 17.87 1.06
N ARG A 134 8.88 19.17 0.82
CA ARG A 134 8.51 20.21 1.80
C ARG A 134 7.09 20.03 2.35
N VAL A 135 6.15 19.70 1.48
CA VAL A 135 4.75 19.45 1.89
C VAL A 135 4.66 18.22 2.79
N ASN A 136 5.56 17.25 2.59
CA ASN A 136 5.54 15.97 3.32
C ASN A 136 6.51 15.92 4.52
N GLU A 137 7.30 16.97 4.79
CA GLU A 137 8.22 17.05 5.95
C GLU A 137 7.53 16.84 7.29
N CYS A 138 6.27 17.25 7.41
CA CYS A 138 5.49 17.04 8.64
C CYS A 138 5.04 15.57 8.81
N GLY A 139 5.39 14.70 7.88
CA GLY A 139 4.91 13.34 7.80
C GLY A 139 3.46 13.27 7.30
N GLY A 140 3.05 12.12 6.86
CA GLY A 140 1.69 11.86 6.41
C GLY A 140 1.45 10.38 6.25
N ASN A 141 0.18 9.98 6.40
CA ASN A 141 -0.25 8.65 6.04
C ASN A 141 -0.95 8.71 4.68
N TYR A 142 -0.59 7.78 3.82
CA TYR A 142 -1.12 7.67 2.47
C TYR A 142 -1.59 6.25 2.20
N LEU A 143 -2.49 6.09 1.26
CA LEU A 143 -2.69 4.79 0.62
C LEU A 143 -1.64 4.65 -0.47
N MET A 144 -0.91 3.55 -0.43
CA MET A 144 0.13 3.27 -1.40
C MET A 144 0.00 1.90 -2.06
N TRP A 145 0.51 1.84 -3.27
CA TRP A 145 0.83 0.61 -4.01
C TRP A 145 2.27 0.72 -4.50
N TYR A 146 2.97 -0.39 -4.65
CA TYR A 146 4.32 -0.36 -5.19
C TYR A 146 4.51 -1.39 -6.29
N GLU A 147 5.29 -1.02 -7.29
CA GLU A 147 5.55 -1.83 -8.47
C GLU A 147 7.05 -2.14 -8.57
N THR A 148 7.36 -3.38 -8.88
CA THR A 148 8.73 -3.85 -9.11
C THR A 148 9.12 -3.69 -10.58
N LEU A 149 10.43 -3.75 -10.88
CA LEU A 149 10.96 -3.59 -12.25
C LEU A 149 10.40 -4.61 -13.25
N ASP A 150 9.99 -5.78 -12.79
CA ASP A 150 9.37 -6.83 -13.59
C ASP A 150 7.85 -6.68 -13.76
N GLY A 151 7.29 -5.54 -13.36
CA GLY A 151 5.88 -5.22 -13.56
C GLY A 151 4.93 -5.93 -12.60
N LYS A 152 5.40 -6.35 -11.42
CA LYS A 152 4.51 -6.87 -10.37
C LYS A 152 4.05 -5.74 -9.46
N LEU A 153 2.74 -5.58 -9.33
CA LEU A 153 2.07 -4.58 -8.48
C LEU A 153 1.62 -5.22 -7.16
N TYR A 154 1.89 -4.53 -6.06
CA TYR A 154 1.56 -4.96 -4.70
C TYR A 154 0.67 -3.93 -4.02
N GLY A 155 -0.29 -4.38 -3.19
CA GLY A 155 -1.10 -3.48 -2.36
C GLY A 155 -2.55 -3.88 -2.17
N GLY A 156 -3.17 -4.53 -3.16
CA GLY A 156 -4.60 -4.88 -3.13
C GLY A 156 -5.52 -3.70 -3.45
N THR A 157 -6.83 -3.94 -3.50
CA THR A 157 -7.84 -2.93 -3.84
C THR A 157 -7.86 -1.77 -2.83
N GLU A 158 -7.74 -2.08 -1.55
CA GLU A 158 -7.76 -1.07 -0.48
C GLU A 158 -6.48 -0.23 -0.42
N GLY A 159 -5.40 -0.66 -1.08
CA GLY A 159 -4.08 -0.08 -0.90
C GLY A 159 -3.48 -0.36 0.48
N ILE A 160 -2.25 0.04 0.66
CA ILE A 160 -1.50 -0.09 1.92
C ILE A 160 -1.51 1.27 2.61
N GLU A 161 -2.11 1.37 3.79
CA GLU A 161 -2.00 2.58 4.60
C GLU A 161 -0.61 2.63 5.23
N ALA A 162 0.25 3.55 4.77
CA ALA A 162 1.62 3.70 5.19
C ALA A 162 1.97 5.14 5.57
N ALA A 163 2.83 5.27 6.58
CA ALA A 163 3.44 6.54 6.94
C ALA A 163 4.65 6.79 6.03
N LEU A 164 4.70 7.97 5.41
CA LEU A 164 5.85 8.43 4.61
C LEU A 164 6.76 9.29 5.49
N LEU A 165 8.04 8.93 5.49
CA LEU A 165 9.13 9.74 6.03
C LEU A 165 10.16 9.90 4.92
N LEU A 166 10.37 11.13 4.47
CA LEU A 166 11.27 11.46 3.38
C LEU A 166 12.11 12.66 3.76
N ASP A 167 13.40 12.65 3.44
CA ASP A 167 14.32 13.73 3.75
C ASP A 167 15.34 13.91 2.62
N LEU A 168 16.02 15.06 2.63
CA LEU A 168 17.02 15.43 1.65
C LEU A 168 18.40 14.98 2.11
N ASN A 169 19.05 14.16 1.32
CA ASN A 169 20.43 13.74 1.52
C ASN A 169 21.37 14.52 0.56
N ILE A 170 22.23 15.38 1.13
CA ILE A 170 23.25 16.11 0.39
C ILE A 170 24.62 15.52 0.80
N PRO A 171 25.23 14.70 -0.07
CA PRO A 171 26.52 14.09 0.24
C PRO A 171 27.66 15.13 0.26
N GLU A 172 28.74 14.80 0.99
CA GLU A 172 29.93 15.65 1.06
C GLU A 172 30.81 15.59 -0.20
N SER A 173 30.69 14.50 -0.97
CA SER A 173 31.50 14.26 -2.17
C SER A 173 30.94 14.97 -3.37
N SER A 174 31.79 15.60 -4.15
CA SER A 174 31.41 16.21 -5.45
C SER A 174 31.06 15.20 -6.54
N ASP A 175 31.41 13.93 -6.34
CA ASP A 175 31.16 12.83 -7.28
C ASP A 175 29.81 12.12 -7.01
N GLU A 176 29.14 12.50 -5.93
CA GLU A 176 27.82 11.97 -5.56
C GLU A 176 26.73 12.98 -5.90
N ILE A 177 25.54 12.47 -6.11
CA ILE A 177 24.35 13.29 -6.39
C ILE A 177 23.50 13.50 -5.15
N THR A 178 22.86 14.64 -5.05
CA THR A 178 21.82 14.90 -4.05
C THR A 178 20.61 14.04 -4.37
N ILE A 179 20.05 13.38 -3.36
CA ILE A 179 18.89 12.50 -3.49
C ILE A 179 17.91 12.75 -2.36
N PHE A 180 16.64 12.42 -2.57
CA PHE A 180 15.70 12.26 -1.48
C PHE A 180 15.73 10.80 -1.01
N GLU A 181 15.95 10.61 0.27
CA GLU A 181 15.94 9.29 0.90
C GLU A 181 14.85 9.20 1.94
N GLY A 182 14.20 8.05 2.02
CA GLY A 182 13.18 7.86 3.02
C GLY A 182 12.62 6.46 3.07
N LYS A 183 11.49 6.36 3.74
CA LYS A 183 10.81 5.09 3.91
C LYS A 183 9.29 5.26 4.01
N PHE A 184 8.60 4.23 3.58
CA PHE A 184 7.22 3.97 3.95
C PHE A 184 7.19 2.91 5.05
N GLU A 185 6.43 3.14 6.09
CA GLU A 185 6.29 2.21 7.22
C GLU A 185 4.81 1.90 7.47
N TRP A 186 4.49 0.61 7.60
CA TRP A 186 3.14 0.16 7.93
C TRP A 186 3.15 -1.10 8.78
N LYS A 187 2.00 -1.41 9.37
CA LYS A 187 1.81 -2.62 10.17
C LYS A 187 0.76 -3.51 9.52
N ALA A 188 1.16 -4.73 9.19
CA ALA A 188 0.27 -5.75 8.65
C ALA A 188 0.62 -7.12 9.22
N LYS A 189 -0.38 -7.99 9.34
CA LYS A 189 -0.17 -9.37 9.79
C LYS A 189 0.22 -10.27 8.62
N PHE A 190 -0.31 -9.98 7.45
CA PHE A 190 -0.16 -10.76 6.23
C PHE A 190 0.71 -10.02 5.22
N THR A 191 1.24 -10.77 4.27
CA THR A 191 1.92 -10.21 3.11
C THR A 191 0.89 -9.57 2.18
N GLU A 192 1.29 -8.53 1.48
CA GLU A 192 0.47 -7.79 0.53
C GLU A 192 0.06 -8.68 -0.65
N GLU A 193 -1.12 -8.43 -1.20
CA GLU A 193 -1.58 -9.05 -2.43
C GLU A 193 -0.70 -8.60 -3.61
N ARG A 194 -0.54 -9.48 -4.61
CA ARG A 194 0.28 -9.24 -5.79
C ARG A 194 -0.48 -9.61 -7.06
N ILE A 195 -0.36 -8.74 -8.08
CA ILE A 195 -0.84 -9.00 -9.45
C ILE A 195 0.21 -8.57 -10.48
N ASP A 196 -0.01 -8.91 -11.73
CA ASP A 196 0.66 -8.24 -12.84
C ASP A 196 0.13 -6.82 -12.97
N SER A 197 1.05 -5.85 -13.18
CA SER A 197 0.66 -4.44 -13.24
C SER A 197 -0.33 -4.18 -14.37
N PRO A 198 -1.52 -3.63 -14.10
CA PRO A 198 -2.44 -3.21 -15.15
C PRO A 198 -2.03 -1.88 -15.79
N ILE A 199 -0.94 -1.25 -15.31
CA ILE A 199 -0.47 0.09 -15.69
C ILE A 199 0.72 -0.04 -16.66
N ALA A 200 0.67 -0.92 -17.61
CA ALA A 200 1.76 -1.12 -18.59
C ALA A 200 1.77 -0.05 -19.69
#